data_18d1064fd3a959b9a163e04b816f3751
#
_entry.id   18d1064fd3a959b9a163e04b816f3751
#
_cell.length_a   1.000
_cell.length_b   1.000
_cell.length_c   1.000
_cell.angle_alpha   90.00
_cell.angle_beta   90.00
_cell.angle_gamma   90.00
#
_symmetry.space_group_name_H-M   'P 1'
#
loop_
_entity.id
_entity.type
_entity.pdbx_description
1 polymer ?
#
loop_
_entity_poly.entity_id
_entity_poly.type
_entity_poly.pdbx_seq_one_letter_code
_entity_poly.pdbx_strand_id
1 'polypeptide(L)'
;MILVSDQNDSIVQTLARYVREAGFDTRIINQDMMGPPEIAALEPTAIIFSPGPGGPDATGVSVPLIKSLVGHVPMLGVCLGHLAMAAAFGGVIRRAEEPMHGKTSPITHKATPLFDGLENPFDAGRYHALIVAHLPACLSATAYSGAGEIMALEHKRAPLFGVQFHPESVLTPQGRQLISNFLHLATAFHGGKEVTRA
;
A
#
# COMPACT_ATOMS: atom_id res chain seq x y z
N MET A 1 11.29 2.80 -12.87
CA MET A 1 11.76 3.07 -11.48
C MET A 1 10.57 3.03 -10.53
N ILE A 2 10.70 2.35 -9.40
CA ILE A 2 9.70 2.33 -8.33
C ILE A 2 10.07 3.39 -7.29
N LEU A 3 9.13 4.26 -6.93
CA LEU A 3 9.30 5.19 -5.82
C LEU A 3 8.81 4.55 -4.52
N VAL A 4 9.58 4.68 -3.45
CA VAL A 4 9.14 4.36 -2.09
C VAL A 4 9.11 5.66 -1.31
N SER A 5 7.91 6.10 -0.95
CA SER A 5 7.69 7.32 -0.17
C SER A 5 7.95 7.03 1.31
N ASP A 6 8.98 7.65 1.86
CA ASP A 6 9.35 7.53 3.28
C ASP A 6 8.47 8.46 4.13
N GLN A 7 7.71 7.85 5.02
CA GLN A 7 6.86 8.54 5.99
C GLN A 7 7.53 8.59 7.38
N ASN A 8 8.85 8.83 7.40
CA ASN A 8 9.67 8.91 8.63
C ASN A 8 9.71 7.60 9.42
N ASP A 9 9.86 6.48 8.72
CA ASP A 9 9.99 5.16 9.31
C ASP A 9 11.22 4.42 8.76
N SER A 10 12.04 3.87 9.67
CA SER A 10 13.24 3.10 9.30
C SER A 10 12.94 1.85 8.46
N ILE A 11 11.72 1.34 8.50
CA ILE A 11 11.25 0.16 7.77
C ILE A 11 11.19 0.40 6.24
N VAL A 12 11.18 1.65 5.79
CA VAL A 12 11.22 2.02 4.36
C VAL A 12 12.37 1.33 3.62
N GLN A 13 13.53 1.17 4.27
CA GLN A 13 14.69 0.50 3.67
C GLN A 13 14.42 -0.98 3.37
N THR A 14 13.65 -1.65 4.22
CA THR A 14 13.29 -3.06 4.00
C THR A 14 12.31 -3.21 2.84
N LEU A 15 11.31 -2.33 2.73
CA LEU A 15 10.43 -2.29 1.56
C LEU A 15 11.21 -2.05 0.27
N ALA A 16 12.08 -1.04 0.25
CA ALA A 16 12.92 -0.74 -0.90
C ALA A 16 13.84 -1.89 -1.27
N ARG A 17 14.38 -2.61 -0.27
CA ARG A 17 15.17 -3.82 -0.51
C ARG A 17 14.35 -4.91 -1.20
N TYR A 18 13.11 -5.19 -0.77
CA TYR A 18 12.26 -6.19 -1.40
C TYR A 18 11.96 -5.85 -2.86
N VAL A 19 11.76 -4.56 -3.16
CA VAL A 19 11.57 -4.08 -4.53
C VAL A 19 12.82 -4.30 -5.38
N ARG A 20 14.02 -3.99 -4.85
CA ARG A 20 15.31 -4.22 -5.55
C ARG A 20 15.59 -5.70 -5.75
N GLU A 21 15.32 -6.54 -4.75
CA GLU A 21 15.46 -8.01 -4.85
C GLU A 21 14.52 -8.60 -5.91
N ALA A 22 13.38 -7.98 -6.17
CA ALA A 22 12.49 -8.31 -7.27
C ALA A 22 12.96 -7.81 -8.65
N GLY A 23 14.13 -7.14 -8.74
CA GLY A 23 14.75 -6.70 -9.98
C GLY A 23 14.37 -5.30 -10.45
N PHE A 24 13.74 -4.47 -9.61
CA PHE A 24 13.31 -3.13 -9.98
C PHE A 24 14.25 -2.03 -9.45
N ASP A 25 14.57 -1.08 -10.31
CA ASP A 25 15.21 0.16 -9.89
C ASP A 25 14.30 0.93 -8.91
N THR A 26 14.87 1.36 -7.78
CA THR A 26 14.11 1.86 -6.64
C THR A 26 14.74 3.12 -6.06
N ARG A 27 13.92 4.17 -5.92
CA ARG A 27 14.31 5.41 -5.26
C ARG A 27 13.44 5.65 -4.03
N ILE A 28 14.08 5.93 -2.90
CA ILE A 28 13.40 6.39 -1.68
C ILE A 28 13.34 7.91 -1.71
N ILE A 29 12.18 8.47 -1.44
CA ILE A 29 11.96 9.92 -1.31
C ILE A 29 11.26 10.20 0.01
N ASN A 30 11.77 11.19 0.75
CA ASN A 30 11.06 11.68 1.92
C ASN A 30 9.82 12.46 1.49
N GLN A 31 8.68 12.18 2.12
CA GLN A 31 7.38 12.79 1.79
C GLN A 31 7.37 14.33 1.86
N ASP A 32 8.26 14.93 2.66
CA ASP A 32 8.31 16.38 2.88
C ASP A 32 9.25 17.09 1.89
N MET A 33 9.95 16.34 1.04
CA MET A 33 10.99 16.87 0.14
C MET A 33 10.51 17.21 -1.27
N MET A 34 9.38 16.64 -1.71
CA MET A 34 8.89 16.80 -3.08
C MET A 34 7.36 16.83 -3.09
N GLY A 35 6.79 17.82 -3.76
CA GLY A 35 5.35 17.90 -3.98
C GLY A 35 4.86 16.98 -5.10
N PRO A 36 3.53 16.85 -5.27
CA PRO A 36 2.95 16.02 -6.32
C PRO A 36 3.43 16.32 -7.75
N PRO A 37 3.65 17.59 -8.17
CA PRO A 37 4.17 17.87 -9.51
C PRO A 37 5.60 17.35 -9.72
N GLU A 38 6.48 17.51 -8.72
CA GLU A 38 7.86 17.05 -8.79
C GLU A 38 7.94 15.52 -8.82
N ILE A 39 7.07 14.83 -8.07
CA ILE A 39 6.98 13.37 -8.07
C ILE A 39 6.44 12.87 -9.42
N ALA A 40 5.41 13.51 -9.95
CA ALA A 40 4.85 13.18 -11.26
C ALA A 40 5.90 13.34 -12.38
N ALA A 41 6.75 14.37 -12.31
CA ALA A 41 7.82 14.63 -13.27
C ALA A 41 8.92 13.55 -13.27
N LEU A 42 9.04 12.73 -12.24
CA LEU A 42 9.94 11.57 -12.20
C LEU A 42 9.41 10.38 -13.01
N GLU A 43 8.16 10.43 -13.48
CA GLU A 43 7.49 9.38 -14.25
C GLU A 43 7.66 7.98 -13.62
N PRO A 44 7.30 7.81 -12.33
CA PRO A 44 7.50 6.53 -11.66
C PRO A 44 6.61 5.44 -12.28
N THR A 45 7.16 4.24 -12.39
CA THR A 45 6.40 3.05 -12.80
C THR A 45 5.34 2.67 -11.75
N ALA A 46 5.68 2.85 -10.48
CA ALA A 46 4.75 2.68 -9.36
C ALA A 46 5.26 3.45 -8.13
N ILE A 47 4.36 3.65 -7.16
CA ILE A 47 4.68 4.28 -5.87
C ILE A 47 4.26 3.34 -4.74
N ILE A 48 5.15 3.14 -3.76
CA ILE A 48 4.84 2.46 -2.50
C ILE A 48 4.90 3.50 -1.39
N PHE A 49 3.80 3.70 -0.67
CA PHE A 49 3.75 4.55 0.52
C PHE A 49 4.10 3.69 1.73
N SER A 50 5.18 4.03 2.43
CA SER A 50 5.68 3.26 3.56
C SER A 50 4.76 3.35 4.79
N PRO A 51 4.95 2.46 5.79
CA PRO A 51 4.49 2.73 7.13
C PRO A 51 5.04 4.05 7.68
N GLY A 52 4.45 4.52 8.77
CA GLY A 52 4.90 5.71 9.47
C GLY A 52 4.12 5.93 10.75
N PRO A 53 4.58 6.86 11.60
CA PRO A 53 3.89 7.20 12.84
C PRO A 53 2.67 8.09 12.59
N GLY A 54 1.72 8.08 13.53
CA GLY A 54 0.56 8.97 13.50
C GLY A 54 -0.61 8.44 12.70
N GLY A 55 -1.38 9.35 12.12
CA GLY A 55 -2.56 9.09 11.32
C GLY A 55 -2.47 9.72 9.94
N PRO A 56 -3.56 9.64 9.14
CA PRO A 56 -3.57 10.19 7.77
C PRO A 56 -3.17 11.67 7.68
N ASP A 57 -3.45 12.46 8.70
CA ASP A 57 -3.07 13.88 8.75
C ASP A 57 -1.55 14.10 8.85
N ALA A 58 -0.81 13.07 9.27
CA ALA A 58 0.65 13.09 9.37
C ALA A 58 1.35 12.63 8.09
N THR A 59 0.60 12.34 7.01
CA THR A 59 1.16 11.76 5.77
C THR A 59 1.72 12.80 4.79
N GLY A 60 1.81 14.08 5.19
CA GLY A 60 2.36 15.14 4.35
C GLY A 60 1.75 15.18 2.97
N VAL A 61 2.55 14.99 1.92
CA VAL A 61 2.10 15.01 0.52
C VAL A 61 1.40 13.74 0.06
N SER A 62 1.32 12.68 0.87
CA SER A 62 0.80 11.36 0.41
C SER A 62 -0.66 11.46 -0.02
N VAL A 63 -1.54 12.08 0.76
CA VAL A 63 -2.96 12.24 0.39
C VAL A 63 -3.14 13.06 -0.89
N PRO A 64 -2.56 14.27 -1.04
CA PRO A 64 -2.58 15.02 -2.30
C PRO A 64 -1.99 14.23 -3.48
N LEU A 65 -0.90 13.50 -3.27
CA LEU A 65 -0.26 12.71 -4.31
C LEU A 65 -1.14 11.56 -4.79
N ILE A 66 -1.76 10.82 -3.87
CA ILE A 66 -2.72 9.76 -4.20
C ILE A 66 -3.85 10.31 -5.07
N LYS A 67 -4.44 11.44 -4.69
CA LYS A 67 -5.52 12.08 -5.44
C LYS A 67 -5.11 12.52 -6.84
N SER A 68 -3.88 13.04 -6.99
CA SER A 68 -3.40 13.56 -8.28
C SER A 68 -2.99 12.46 -9.25
N LEU A 69 -2.52 11.30 -8.77
CA LEU A 69 -1.96 10.24 -9.59
C LEU A 69 -2.84 8.98 -9.71
N VAL A 70 -3.99 8.94 -9.02
CA VAL A 70 -4.92 7.81 -9.12
C VAL A 70 -5.34 7.56 -10.57
N GLY A 71 -5.23 6.30 -11.04
CA GLY A 71 -5.52 5.94 -12.43
C GLY A 71 -4.38 6.20 -13.43
N HIS A 72 -3.32 6.91 -13.01
CA HIS A 72 -2.15 7.21 -13.85
C HIS A 72 -0.92 6.41 -13.43
N VAL A 73 -0.72 6.20 -12.14
CA VAL A 73 0.40 5.46 -11.57
C VAL A 73 -0.12 4.40 -10.60
N PRO A 74 0.30 3.13 -10.75
CA PRO A 74 0.00 2.09 -9.75
C PRO A 74 0.55 2.45 -8.37
N MET A 75 -0.24 2.23 -7.33
CA MET A 75 0.11 2.62 -5.96
C MET A 75 -0.19 1.52 -4.96
N LEU A 76 0.74 1.29 -4.02
CA LEU A 76 0.56 0.43 -2.86
C LEU A 76 0.78 1.23 -1.58
N GLY A 77 -0.19 1.24 -0.67
CA GLY A 77 -0.07 1.82 0.66
C GLY A 77 0.12 0.75 1.72
N VAL A 78 1.12 0.91 2.58
CA VAL A 78 1.41 0.00 3.69
C VAL A 78 1.15 0.71 5.01
N CYS A 79 0.32 0.14 5.86
CA CYS A 79 -0.04 0.64 7.19
C CYS A 79 -0.54 2.09 7.15
N LEU A 80 0.29 3.08 7.46
CA LEU A 80 -0.08 4.51 7.33
C LEU A 80 -0.45 4.87 5.89
N GLY A 81 0.27 4.32 4.89
CA GLY A 81 -0.08 4.49 3.47
C GLY A 81 -1.46 3.94 3.10
N HIS A 82 -1.87 2.81 3.70
CA HIS A 82 -3.22 2.27 3.55
C HIS A 82 -4.29 3.21 4.13
N LEU A 83 -4.03 3.77 5.32
CA LEU A 83 -4.93 4.76 5.94
C LEU A 83 -5.01 6.04 5.08
N ALA A 84 -3.89 6.51 4.54
CA ALA A 84 -3.85 7.66 3.63
C ALA A 84 -4.68 7.42 2.37
N MET A 85 -4.66 6.22 1.81
CA MET A 85 -5.49 5.85 0.66
C MET A 85 -6.98 5.90 0.98
N ALA A 86 -7.40 5.35 2.11
CA ALA A 86 -8.80 5.44 2.53
C ALA A 86 -9.21 6.89 2.76
N ALA A 87 -8.39 7.69 3.46
CA ALA A 87 -8.64 9.09 3.74
C ALA A 87 -8.72 9.94 2.45
N ALA A 88 -7.88 9.66 1.45
CA ALA A 88 -7.84 10.38 0.19
C ALA A 88 -9.21 10.37 -0.55
N PHE A 89 -10.01 9.34 -0.35
CA PHE A 89 -11.32 9.17 -0.98
C PHE A 89 -12.48 9.35 -0.01
N GLY A 90 -12.24 9.84 1.22
CA GLY A 90 -13.29 10.12 2.20
C GLY A 90 -13.65 8.92 3.09
N GLY A 91 -12.78 7.92 3.18
CA GLY A 91 -12.92 6.83 4.14
C GLY A 91 -12.83 7.31 5.59
N VAL A 92 -13.46 6.57 6.50
CA VAL A 92 -13.50 6.88 7.93
C VAL A 92 -12.43 6.07 8.64
N ILE A 93 -11.53 6.77 9.32
CA ILE A 93 -10.47 6.18 10.15
C ILE A 93 -10.90 6.28 11.62
N ARG A 94 -10.71 5.20 12.38
CA ARG A 94 -10.93 5.21 13.83
C ARG A 94 -9.84 4.43 14.56
N ARG A 95 -9.83 4.57 15.87
CA ARG A 95 -8.98 3.74 16.72
C ARG A 95 -9.48 2.29 16.72
N ALA A 96 -8.56 1.34 16.64
CA ALA A 96 -8.86 -0.09 16.84
C ALA A 96 -9.31 -0.34 18.29
N GLU A 97 -10.20 -1.31 18.49
CA GLU A 97 -10.58 -1.73 19.85
C GLU A 97 -9.38 -2.35 20.58
N GLU A 98 -8.60 -3.15 19.87
CA GLU A 98 -7.35 -3.73 20.34
C GLU A 98 -6.19 -3.23 19.46
N PRO A 99 -5.42 -2.22 19.91
CA PRO A 99 -4.21 -1.80 19.22
C PRO A 99 -3.19 -2.95 19.13
N MET A 100 -2.60 -3.13 17.96
CA MET A 100 -1.62 -4.17 17.69
C MET A 100 -0.21 -3.57 17.62
N HIS A 101 0.75 -4.24 18.26
CA HIS A 101 2.14 -3.85 18.19
C HIS A 101 3.04 -5.08 18.17
N GLY A 102 3.59 -5.40 16.99
CA GLY A 102 4.49 -6.53 16.81
C GLY A 102 3.83 -7.90 17.08
N LYS A 103 2.56 -8.03 16.72
CA LYS A 103 1.80 -9.27 16.85
C LYS A 103 1.40 -9.81 15.49
N THR A 104 1.43 -11.13 15.36
CA THR A 104 0.93 -11.84 14.18
C THR A 104 -0.58 -12.07 14.30
N SER A 105 -1.28 -11.94 13.20
CA SER A 105 -2.70 -12.33 13.08
C SER A 105 -2.93 -13.07 11.78
N PRO A 106 -3.84 -14.09 11.76
CA PRO A 106 -4.32 -14.67 10.53
C PRO A 106 -5.18 -13.64 9.78
N ILE A 107 -4.90 -13.46 8.49
CA ILE A 107 -5.61 -12.56 7.59
C ILE A 107 -6.32 -13.40 6.53
N THR A 108 -7.64 -13.27 6.47
CA THR A 108 -8.45 -13.88 5.41
C THR A 108 -8.61 -12.88 4.27
N HIS A 109 -8.38 -13.33 3.04
CA HIS A 109 -8.46 -12.46 1.86
C HIS A 109 -9.45 -12.98 0.82
N LYS A 110 -9.98 -12.06 0.01
CA LYS A 110 -10.61 -12.39 -1.26
C LYS A 110 -9.48 -12.70 -2.26
N ALA A 111 -9.66 -13.71 -3.09
CA ALA A 111 -8.62 -14.16 -4.05
C ALA A 111 -8.45 -13.14 -5.19
N THR A 112 -8.06 -11.90 -4.84
CA THR A 112 -7.72 -10.88 -5.83
C THR A 112 -6.27 -11.03 -6.28
N PRO A 113 -5.87 -10.46 -7.43
CA PRO A 113 -4.51 -10.62 -7.97
C PRO A 113 -3.39 -10.19 -7.01
N LEU A 114 -3.63 -9.25 -6.10
CA LEU A 114 -2.65 -8.86 -5.09
C LEU A 114 -2.27 -10.02 -4.16
N PHE A 115 -3.20 -10.94 -3.90
CA PHE A 115 -3.02 -12.10 -3.01
C PHE A 115 -2.73 -13.40 -3.76
N ASP A 116 -2.43 -13.34 -5.04
CA ASP A 116 -2.15 -14.54 -5.84
C ASP A 116 -0.98 -15.35 -5.27
N GLY A 117 -1.21 -16.65 -5.08
CA GLY A 117 -0.22 -17.56 -4.49
C GLY A 117 -0.03 -17.46 -2.97
N LEU A 118 -0.75 -16.57 -2.27
CA LEU A 118 -0.76 -16.53 -0.81
C LEU A 118 -1.75 -17.56 -0.23
N GLU A 119 -1.40 -18.12 0.92
CA GLU A 119 -2.32 -18.95 1.71
C GLU A 119 -3.54 -18.14 2.16
N ASN A 120 -4.66 -18.82 2.45
CA ASN A 120 -5.88 -18.16 2.92
C ASN A 120 -6.53 -18.97 4.04
N PRO A 121 -6.41 -18.56 5.30
CA PRO A 121 -5.74 -17.35 5.78
C PRO A 121 -4.18 -17.46 5.71
N PHE A 122 -3.51 -16.32 5.72
CA PHE A 122 -2.07 -16.22 5.91
C PHE A 122 -1.73 -15.38 7.15
N ASP A 123 -0.56 -15.62 7.74
CA ASP A 123 -0.10 -14.87 8.90
C ASP A 123 0.55 -13.54 8.48
N ALA A 124 0.17 -12.46 9.16
CA ALA A 124 0.74 -11.12 8.93
C ALA A 124 1.02 -10.36 10.22
N GLY A 125 2.16 -9.68 10.23
CA GLY A 125 2.58 -8.79 11.33
C GLY A 125 1.80 -7.49 11.33
N ARG A 126 1.30 -7.09 12.49
CA ARG A 126 0.48 -5.89 12.69
C ARG A 126 1.13 -4.95 13.71
N TYR A 127 1.16 -3.65 13.37
CA TYR A 127 1.80 -2.59 14.18
C TYR A 127 0.97 -1.31 14.10
N HIS A 128 -0.33 -1.37 14.39
CA HIS A 128 -1.22 -0.23 14.21
C HIS A 128 -2.23 -0.07 15.35
N ALA A 129 -2.56 1.17 15.67
CA ALA A 129 -3.62 1.56 16.59
C ALA A 129 -4.85 2.14 15.87
N LEU A 130 -4.71 2.48 14.58
CA LEU A 130 -5.78 3.00 13.74
C LEU A 130 -6.18 1.97 12.69
N ILE A 131 -7.45 2.01 12.30
CA ILE A 131 -8.04 1.16 11.26
C ILE A 131 -8.99 1.97 10.38
N VAL A 132 -9.22 1.47 9.17
CA VAL A 132 -10.30 1.95 8.31
C VAL A 132 -11.61 1.34 8.79
N ALA A 133 -12.52 2.20 9.27
CA ALA A 133 -13.85 1.78 9.74
C ALA A 133 -14.87 1.67 8.59
N HIS A 134 -14.82 2.62 7.65
CA HIS A 134 -15.71 2.64 6.49
C HIS A 134 -14.93 3.03 5.23
N LEU A 135 -15.21 2.32 4.14
CA LEU A 135 -14.69 2.63 2.82
C LEU A 135 -15.72 3.40 1.99
N PRO A 136 -15.29 4.40 1.21
CA PRO A 136 -16.14 5.05 0.23
C PRO A 136 -16.49 4.09 -0.91
N ALA A 137 -17.50 4.44 -1.71
CA ALA A 137 -18.02 3.57 -2.78
C ALA A 137 -17.00 3.16 -3.84
N CYS A 138 -15.94 3.95 -4.06
CA CYS A 138 -14.89 3.65 -5.04
C CYS A 138 -13.86 2.64 -4.56
N LEU A 139 -13.82 2.32 -3.27
CA LEU A 139 -12.90 1.34 -2.69
C LEU A 139 -13.64 0.07 -2.27
N SER A 140 -12.94 -1.05 -2.28
CA SER A 140 -13.44 -2.35 -1.80
C SER A 140 -12.47 -2.94 -0.78
N ALA A 141 -13.00 -3.50 0.30
CA ALA A 141 -12.20 -4.29 1.24
C ALA A 141 -11.92 -5.67 0.64
N THR A 142 -10.65 -6.08 0.65
CA THR A 142 -10.18 -7.33 0.04
C THR A 142 -9.54 -8.29 1.03
N ALA A 143 -9.27 -7.86 2.27
CA ALA A 143 -8.83 -8.74 3.35
C ALA A 143 -9.32 -8.25 4.71
N TYR A 144 -9.42 -9.20 5.66
CA TYR A 144 -9.95 -8.95 7.00
C TYR A 144 -9.15 -9.71 8.06
N SER A 145 -9.06 -9.14 9.27
CA SER A 145 -8.63 -9.86 10.47
C SER A 145 -9.74 -10.76 11.01
N GLY A 146 -9.41 -11.65 11.95
CA GLY A 146 -10.39 -12.49 12.65
C GLY A 146 -11.46 -11.69 13.40
N ALA A 147 -11.19 -10.44 13.77
CA ALA A 147 -12.13 -9.49 14.37
C ALA A 147 -12.99 -8.73 13.34
N GLY A 148 -12.83 -9.02 12.05
CA GLY A 148 -13.57 -8.35 10.96
C GLY A 148 -13.04 -6.95 10.59
N GLU A 149 -11.88 -6.54 11.09
CA GLU A 149 -11.26 -5.29 10.71
C GLU A 149 -10.72 -5.36 9.28
N ILE A 150 -10.85 -4.29 8.51
CA ILE A 150 -10.33 -4.21 7.14
C ILE A 150 -8.81 -4.23 7.18
N MET A 151 -8.21 -5.23 6.53
CA MET A 151 -6.77 -5.43 6.46
C MET A 151 -6.19 -5.18 5.07
N ALA A 152 -7.02 -5.07 4.04
CA ALA A 152 -6.63 -4.60 2.73
C ALA A 152 -7.78 -3.94 1.99
N LEU A 153 -7.44 -3.03 1.09
CA LEU A 153 -8.37 -2.34 0.21
C LEU A 153 -7.81 -2.26 -1.22
N GLU A 154 -8.72 -2.15 -2.17
CA GLU A 154 -8.42 -1.92 -3.59
C GLU A 154 -9.40 -0.89 -4.18
N HIS A 155 -8.91 -0.05 -5.08
CA HIS A 155 -9.78 0.83 -5.86
C HIS A 155 -10.45 0.04 -6.98
N LYS A 156 -11.75 0.23 -7.19
CA LYS A 156 -12.57 -0.56 -8.14
C LYS A 156 -12.19 -0.38 -9.61
N ARG A 157 -11.50 0.73 -9.97
CA ARG A 157 -11.20 1.09 -11.37
C ARG A 157 -9.76 1.51 -11.61
N ALA A 158 -8.96 1.71 -10.57
CA ALA A 158 -7.58 2.17 -10.67
C ALA A 158 -6.64 1.19 -9.99
N PRO A 159 -5.37 1.09 -10.43
CA PRO A 159 -4.38 0.21 -9.80
C PRO A 159 -3.87 0.81 -8.49
N LEU A 160 -4.73 0.84 -7.49
CA LEU A 160 -4.46 1.35 -6.15
C LEU A 160 -4.84 0.30 -5.12
N PHE A 161 -3.87 -0.06 -4.29
CA PHE A 161 -3.94 -1.13 -3.30
C PHE A 161 -3.44 -0.65 -1.96
N GLY A 162 -4.08 -1.08 -0.87
CA GLY A 162 -3.63 -0.77 0.47
C GLY A 162 -3.67 -2.00 1.36
N VAL A 163 -2.64 -2.18 2.20
CA VAL A 163 -2.58 -3.23 3.21
C VAL A 163 -2.30 -2.61 4.59
N GLN A 164 -3.07 -3.02 5.60
CA GLN A 164 -2.93 -2.51 6.96
C GLN A 164 -1.78 -3.18 7.71
N PHE A 165 -1.48 -4.43 7.37
CA PHE A 165 -0.36 -5.20 7.92
C PHE A 165 0.96 -4.83 7.23
N HIS A 166 2.06 -5.33 7.77
CA HIS A 166 3.41 -5.04 7.31
C HIS A 166 3.98 -6.21 6.48
N PRO A 167 3.95 -6.15 5.14
CA PRO A 167 4.49 -7.21 4.29
C PRO A 167 6.02 -7.34 4.39
N GLU A 168 6.71 -6.28 4.83
CA GLU A 168 8.16 -6.28 5.02
C GLU A 168 8.60 -6.89 6.36
N SER A 169 7.66 -7.11 7.28
CA SER A 169 7.95 -7.68 8.59
C SER A 169 8.33 -9.16 8.50
N VAL A 170 9.26 -9.57 9.35
CA VAL A 170 9.59 -11.00 9.57
C VAL A 170 8.37 -11.80 10.06
N LEU A 171 7.37 -11.12 10.62
CA LEU A 171 6.11 -11.71 11.06
C LEU A 171 5.11 -11.94 9.91
N THR A 172 5.47 -11.58 8.68
CA THR A 172 4.67 -11.80 7.47
C THR A 172 5.47 -12.67 6.49
N PRO A 173 5.48 -13.99 6.66
CA PRO A 173 6.33 -14.88 5.85
C PRO A 173 6.12 -14.76 4.35
N GLN A 174 4.88 -14.50 3.92
CA GLN A 174 4.51 -14.37 2.51
C GLN A 174 4.52 -12.92 1.99
N GLY A 175 5.06 -11.98 2.76
CA GLY A 175 5.08 -10.57 2.42
C GLY A 175 5.86 -10.24 1.14
N ARG A 176 6.97 -10.96 0.87
CA ARG A 176 7.72 -10.80 -0.39
C ARG A 176 6.88 -11.16 -1.61
N GLN A 177 6.06 -12.23 -1.51
CA GLN A 177 5.15 -12.62 -2.59
C GLN A 177 4.13 -11.53 -2.87
N LEU A 178 3.55 -10.92 -1.84
CA LEU A 178 2.61 -9.81 -1.97
C LEU A 178 3.23 -8.60 -2.69
N ILE A 179 4.44 -8.21 -2.29
CA ILE A 179 5.17 -7.12 -2.96
C ILE A 179 5.46 -7.47 -4.42
N SER A 180 5.89 -8.70 -4.70
CA SER A 180 6.11 -9.18 -6.06
C SER A 180 4.82 -9.12 -6.90
N ASN A 181 3.68 -9.54 -6.35
CA ASN A 181 2.39 -9.47 -7.02
C ASN A 181 2.02 -8.02 -7.39
N PHE A 182 2.21 -7.08 -6.46
CA PHE A 182 1.99 -5.66 -6.75
C PHE A 182 2.88 -5.16 -7.89
N LEU A 183 4.16 -5.51 -7.90
CA LEU A 183 5.10 -5.10 -8.95
C LEU A 183 4.71 -5.67 -10.32
N HIS A 184 4.23 -6.91 -10.37
CA HIS A 184 3.68 -7.51 -11.60
C HIS A 184 2.42 -6.79 -12.08
N LEU A 185 1.50 -6.45 -11.18
CA LEU A 185 0.30 -5.66 -11.51
C LEU A 185 0.66 -4.27 -12.05
N ALA A 186 1.66 -3.62 -11.45
CA ALA A 186 2.16 -2.34 -11.90
C ALA A 186 2.77 -2.41 -13.31
N THR A 187 3.56 -3.45 -13.58
CA THR A 187 4.16 -3.69 -14.91
C THR A 187 3.08 -3.96 -15.96
N ALA A 188 2.11 -4.81 -15.64
CA ALA A 188 1.00 -5.14 -16.54
C ALA A 188 0.14 -3.91 -16.89
N PHE A 189 -0.07 -3.00 -15.94
CA PHE A 189 -0.79 -1.75 -16.17
C PHE A 189 -0.12 -0.88 -17.24
N HIS A 190 1.21 -0.78 -17.26
CA HIS A 190 1.94 -0.03 -18.28
C HIS A 190 1.99 -0.75 -19.61
N GLY A 191 2.14 -2.08 -19.64
CA GLY A 191 2.09 -2.89 -20.87
C GLY A 191 0.75 -2.78 -21.60
N GLY A 192 -0.37 -2.69 -20.86
CA GLY A 192 -1.69 -2.44 -21.42
C GLY A 192 -1.87 -1.06 -22.07
N LYS A 193 -1.09 -0.05 -21.63
CA LYS A 193 -1.10 1.31 -22.23
C LYS A 193 -0.30 1.40 -23.52
N GLU A 194 0.74 0.60 -23.70
CA GLU A 194 1.53 0.57 -24.94
C GLU A 194 0.72 0.00 -26.11
N VAL A 195 -0.16 -0.97 -25.87
CA VAL A 195 -1.05 -1.54 -26.88
C VAL A 195 -2.12 -0.56 -27.37
N THR A 196 -2.43 0.48 -26.58
CA THR A 196 -3.44 1.49 -26.94
C THR A 196 -2.84 2.71 -27.67
N ARG A 197 -1.51 2.77 -27.86
CA ARG A 197 -0.78 3.85 -28.55
C ARG A 197 -0.36 3.48 -30.00
N ALA A 198 -0.75 2.30 -30.47
CA ALA A 198 -0.51 1.85 -31.83
C ALA A 198 -1.66 2.25 -32.80
#